data_e1a2c729f3130aff1b4a0cb50e263b36
#
_entry.id   e1a2c729f3130aff1b4a0cb50e263b36
#
_cell.length_a   1.000
_cell.length_b   1.000
_cell.length_c   1.000
_cell.angle_alpha   90.00
_cell.angle_beta   90.00
_cell.angle_gamma   90.00
#
_symmetry.space_group_name_H-M   'P 1'
#
loop_
_entity.id
_entity.type
_entity.pdbx_description
1 polymer ?
#
loop_
_entity_poly.entity_id
_entity_poly.type
_entity_poly.pdbx_seq_one_letter_code
_entity_poly.pdbx_strand_id
1 'polypeptide(L)'
;MYLTPAQVKGRIKNIAKKNKADPITLMRIYMMERFLERITYSKYKDDFIVKGGILVTSMIGISMRSTMDIDTSIRNFDLTKEKITEIIYEIKDIKLDDNIEFILNDVSNIKDNMEYPGIRIHLNAKLENLVIPIKIDISTGDMITPSEIKYEYPLLLENRTI
;
A
#
# COMPACT_ATOMS: atom_id res chain seq x y z
N MET A 1 17.40 -5.84 7.12
CA MET A 1 16.79 -6.39 8.34
C MET A 1 15.50 -5.65 8.64
N TYR A 2 14.44 -6.38 8.94
CA TYR A 2 13.14 -5.79 9.23
C TYR A 2 12.98 -5.52 10.73
N LEU A 3 12.09 -4.57 11.05
CA LEU A 3 11.82 -4.23 12.43
C LEU A 3 11.03 -5.34 13.13
N THR A 4 11.28 -5.52 14.43
CA THR A 4 10.45 -6.40 15.25
C THR A 4 9.08 -5.74 15.52
N PRO A 5 8.06 -6.51 15.91
CA PRO A 5 6.76 -5.92 16.26
C PRO A 5 6.88 -4.84 17.35
N ALA A 6 7.71 -5.05 18.35
CA ALA A 6 7.92 -4.07 19.42
C ALA A 6 8.55 -2.78 18.88
N GLN A 7 9.53 -2.89 17.98
CA GLN A 7 10.13 -1.73 17.35
C GLN A 7 9.13 -0.96 16.50
N VAL A 8 8.30 -1.66 15.73
CA VAL A 8 7.25 -1.03 14.92
C VAL A 8 6.31 -0.23 15.81
N LYS A 9 5.76 -0.85 16.84
CA LYS A 9 4.83 -0.18 17.76
C LYS A 9 5.46 1.02 18.47
N GLY A 10 6.71 0.87 18.92
CA GLY A 10 7.44 1.95 19.58
C GLY A 10 7.73 3.13 18.67
N ARG A 11 8.19 2.86 17.46
CA ARG A 11 8.48 3.92 16.47
C ARG A 11 7.22 4.65 16.03
N ILE A 12 6.12 3.93 15.80
CA ILE A 12 4.82 4.54 15.48
C ILE A 12 4.39 5.49 16.59
N LYS A 13 4.46 5.03 17.85
CA LYS A 13 4.09 5.85 19.00
C LYS A 13 4.92 7.14 19.08
N ASN A 14 6.23 7.03 18.87
CA ASN A 14 7.14 8.19 18.90
C ASN A 14 6.83 9.19 17.79
N ILE A 15 6.62 8.72 16.56
CA ILE A 15 6.29 9.57 15.42
C ILE A 15 4.93 10.24 15.61
N ALA A 16 3.94 9.48 16.11
CA ALA A 16 2.61 10.02 16.38
C ALA A 16 2.69 11.18 17.36
N LYS A 17 3.44 11.00 18.43
CA LYS A 17 3.60 12.04 19.47
C LYS A 17 4.35 13.26 18.92
N LYS A 18 5.43 13.04 18.16
CA LYS A 18 6.26 14.12 17.61
C LYS A 18 5.50 14.96 16.59
N ASN A 19 4.69 14.34 15.75
CA ASN A 19 3.98 15.00 14.66
C ASN A 19 2.52 15.32 15.00
N LYS A 20 2.06 15.01 16.20
CA LYS A 20 0.65 15.11 16.61
C LYS A 20 -0.27 14.40 15.64
N ALA A 21 0.13 13.22 15.18
CA ALA A 21 -0.59 12.41 14.22
C ALA A 21 -1.27 11.23 14.92
N ASP A 22 -2.34 10.71 14.30
CA ASP A 22 -3.06 9.56 14.81
C ASP A 22 -2.21 8.28 14.63
N PRO A 23 -1.92 7.54 15.71
CA PRO A 23 -1.15 6.30 15.62
C PRO A 23 -1.75 5.26 14.68
N ILE A 24 -3.07 5.16 14.62
CA ILE A 24 -3.75 4.19 13.74
C ILE A 24 -3.52 4.56 12.28
N THR A 25 -3.59 5.84 11.93
CA THR A 25 -3.29 6.31 10.57
C THR A 25 -1.86 5.98 10.19
N LEU A 26 -0.90 6.21 11.10
CA LEU A 26 0.51 5.89 10.85
C LEU A 26 0.73 4.39 10.70
N MET A 27 0.07 3.58 11.51
CA MET A 27 0.15 2.14 11.40
C MET A 27 -0.41 1.67 10.06
N ARG A 28 -1.49 2.28 9.59
CA ARG A 28 -2.07 1.95 8.28
C ARG A 28 -1.09 2.29 7.16
N ILE A 29 -0.43 3.45 7.21
CA ILE A 29 0.61 3.81 6.25
C ILE A 29 1.73 2.76 6.26
N TYR A 30 2.18 2.37 7.45
CA TYR A 30 3.22 1.34 7.58
C TYR A 30 2.80 0.02 6.93
N MET A 31 1.56 -0.42 7.17
CA MET A 31 1.04 -1.65 6.58
C MET A 31 0.95 -1.56 5.05
N MET A 32 0.56 -0.39 4.54
CA MET A 32 0.52 -0.15 3.10
C MET A 32 1.93 -0.23 2.50
N GLU A 33 2.93 0.33 3.18
CA GLU A 33 4.33 0.24 2.75
C GLU A 33 4.82 -1.21 2.71
N ARG A 34 4.41 -2.02 3.69
CA ARG A 34 4.75 -3.44 3.71
C ARG A 34 4.18 -4.17 2.51
N PHE A 35 2.98 -3.80 2.09
CA PHE A 35 2.39 -4.36 0.87
C PHE A 35 3.11 -3.87 -0.38
N LEU A 36 3.41 -2.58 -0.47
CA LEU A 36 4.17 -2.01 -1.60
C LEU A 36 5.53 -2.69 -1.77
N GLU A 37 6.22 -2.98 -0.67
CA GLU A 37 7.50 -3.67 -0.75
C GLU A 37 7.33 -5.08 -1.34
N ARG A 38 6.24 -5.79 -0.99
CA ARG A 38 5.95 -7.09 -1.58
C ARG A 38 5.73 -6.99 -3.09
N ILE A 39 5.10 -5.92 -3.56
CA ILE A 39 4.96 -5.68 -5.00
C ILE A 39 6.35 -5.57 -5.66
N THR A 40 7.30 -4.91 -5.02
CA THR A 40 8.65 -4.74 -5.58
C THR A 40 9.40 -6.06 -5.73
N TYR A 41 9.04 -7.08 -4.95
CA TYR A 41 9.62 -8.42 -5.04
C TYR A 41 8.81 -9.35 -5.93
N SER A 42 7.66 -8.91 -6.42
CA SER A 42 6.81 -9.72 -7.29
C SER A 42 7.22 -9.57 -8.75
N LYS A 43 6.75 -10.51 -9.58
CA LYS A 43 6.92 -10.37 -11.03
C LYS A 43 6.09 -9.24 -11.64
N TYR A 44 5.23 -8.61 -10.85
CA TYR A 44 4.33 -7.53 -11.29
C TYR A 44 4.88 -6.14 -10.97
N LYS A 45 6.10 -6.01 -10.47
CA LYS A 45 6.61 -4.73 -9.97
C LYS A 45 6.59 -3.60 -11.02
N ASP A 46 6.80 -3.94 -12.29
CA ASP A 46 6.82 -2.93 -13.35
C ASP A 46 5.42 -2.68 -13.95
N ASP A 47 4.42 -3.44 -13.51
CA ASP A 47 3.05 -3.34 -14.00
C ASP A 47 2.17 -2.49 -13.11
N PHE A 48 2.57 -2.26 -11.86
CA PHE A 48 1.85 -1.40 -10.91
C PHE A 48 2.46 0.00 -10.88
N ILE A 49 1.60 1.01 -10.97
CA ILE A 49 1.98 2.41 -10.87
C ILE A 49 1.26 3.00 -9.67
N VAL A 50 2.01 3.33 -8.63
CA VAL A 50 1.46 3.92 -7.39
C VAL A 50 1.16 5.39 -7.61
N LYS A 51 0.01 5.84 -7.11
CA LYS A 51 -0.42 7.23 -7.20
C LYS A 51 -1.21 7.59 -5.94
N GLY A 52 -1.68 8.83 -5.86
CA GLY A 52 -2.59 9.27 -4.80
C GLY A 52 -1.92 9.62 -3.48
N GLY A 53 -2.70 9.51 -2.41
CA GLY A 53 -2.35 10.06 -1.10
C GLY A 53 -1.10 9.51 -0.45
N ILE A 54 -0.83 8.22 -0.58
CA ILE A 54 0.36 7.63 0.03
C ILE A 54 1.64 8.20 -0.58
N LEU A 55 1.65 8.40 -1.89
CA LEU A 55 2.79 8.98 -2.58
C LEU A 55 2.98 10.44 -2.19
N VAL A 56 1.90 11.20 -2.15
CA VAL A 56 1.94 12.61 -1.71
C VAL A 56 2.45 12.71 -0.27
N THR A 57 1.96 11.86 0.62
CA THR A 57 2.41 11.83 2.02
C THR A 57 3.90 11.56 2.13
N SER A 58 4.44 10.66 1.31
CA SER A 58 5.87 10.36 1.32
C SER A 58 6.73 11.55 0.88
N MET A 59 6.19 12.38 -0.03
CA MET A 59 6.92 13.53 -0.58
C MET A 59 6.88 14.77 0.32
N ILE A 60 5.74 15.04 0.96
CA ILE A 60 5.53 16.30 1.70
C ILE A 60 5.42 16.13 3.22
N GLY A 61 5.45 14.88 3.69
CA GLY A 61 5.45 14.57 5.12
C GLY A 61 4.08 14.27 5.70
N ILE A 62 4.10 13.62 6.85
CA ILE A 62 2.93 13.04 7.53
C ILE A 62 1.95 14.11 8.00
N SER A 63 2.48 15.25 8.48
CA SER A 63 1.67 16.30 9.09
C SER A 63 0.75 17.00 8.10
N MET A 64 1.01 16.85 6.81
CA MET A 64 0.28 17.60 5.79
C MET A 64 -0.98 16.89 5.31
N ARG A 65 -1.04 15.57 5.46
CA ARG A 65 -2.15 14.80 4.92
C ARG A 65 -2.23 13.40 5.53
N SER A 66 -3.47 12.94 5.77
CA SER A 66 -3.74 11.53 6.08
C SER A 66 -4.06 10.80 4.79
N THR A 67 -3.62 9.54 4.68
CA THR A 67 -4.02 8.68 3.59
C THR A 67 -4.62 7.40 4.14
N MET A 68 -5.67 6.90 3.49
CA MET A 68 -6.41 5.71 3.90
C MET A 68 -6.21 4.56 2.94
N ASP A 69 -5.84 4.84 1.70
CA ASP A 69 -5.88 3.88 0.61
C ASP A 69 -4.62 3.93 -0.24
N ILE A 70 -4.30 2.81 -0.85
CA ILE A 70 -3.32 2.76 -1.93
C ILE A 70 -4.09 2.91 -3.25
N ASP A 71 -3.74 3.91 -4.03
CA ASP A 71 -4.25 4.08 -5.39
C ASP A 71 -3.18 3.63 -6.38
N THR A 72 -3.56 2.75 -7.30
CA THR A 72 -2.65 2.24 -8.31
C THR A 72 -3.31 2.17 -9.67
N SER A 73 -2.49 2.21 -10.70
CA SER A 73 -2.88 1.79 -12.05
C SER A 73 -2.10 0.54 -12.40
N ILE A 74 -2.73 -0.36 -13.15
CA ILE A 74 -2.07 -1.56 -13.63
C ILE A 74 -2.01 -1.54 -15.16
N ARG A 75 -0.91 -2.04 -15.71
CA ARG A 75 -0.74 -2.17 -17.16
C ARG A 75 -0.37 -3.61 -17.52
N ASN A 76 -0.53 -3.96 -18.79
CA ASN A 76 -0.19 -5.28 -19.33
C ASN A 76 -1.11 -6.41 -18.86
N PHE A 77 -2.21 -6.10 -18.18
CA PHE A 77 -3.19 -7.10 -17.72
C PHE A 77 -4.60 -6.57 -17.92
N ASP A 78 -5.52 -7.48 -18.21
CA ASP A 78 -6.95 -7.16 -18.20
C ASP A 78 -7.43 -6.95 -16.76
N LEU A 79 -8.20 -5.90 -16.56
CA LEU A 79 -8.73 -5.57 -15.23
C LEU A 79 -10.01 -6.36 -14.98
N THR A 80 -9.85 -7.63 -14.62
CA THR A 80 -10.96 -8.49 -14.19
C THR A 80 -10.76 -8.88 -12.74
N LYS A 81 -11.88 -9.17 -12.03
CA LYS A 81 -11.80 -9.63 -10.64
C LYS A 81 -10.94 -10.87 -10.51
N GLU A 82 -11.10 -11.82 -11.44
CA GLU A 82 -10.38 -13.08 -11.42
C GLU A 82 -8.87 -12.87 -11.56
N LYS A 83 -8.45 -12.06 -12.52
CA LYS A 83 -7.02 -11.80 -12.76
C LYS A 83 -6.41 -11.02 -11.61
N ILE A 84 -7.10 -10.00 -11.13
CA ILE A 84 -6.61 -9.18 -10.01
C ILE A 84 -6.54 -10.00 -8.72
N THR A 85 -7.53 -10.85 -8.47
CA THR A 85 -7.51 -11.76 -7.31
C THR A 85 -6.27 -12.65 -7.34
N GLU A 86 -5.97 -13.24 -8.50
CA GLU A 86 -4.78 -14.07 -8.69
C GLU A 86 -3.49 -13.29 -8.38
N ILE A 87 -3.38 -12.09 -8.94
CA ILE A 87 -2.21 -11.22 -8.74
C ILE A 87 -2.03 -10.86 -7.26
N ILE A 88 -3.12 -10.50 -6.59
CA ILE A 88 -3.07 -10.12 -5.17
C ILE A 88 -2.68 -11.30 -4.29
N TYR A 89 -3.19 -12.51 -4.59
CA TYR A 89 -2.77 -13.70 -3.84
C TYR A 89 -1.27 -13.97 -3.98
N GLU A 90 -0.73 -13.80 -5.17
CA GLU A 90 0.71 -13.99 -5.37
C GLU A 90 1.53 -12.95 -4.59
N ILE A 91 1.10 -11.69 -4.60
CA ILE A 91 1.82 -10.61 -3.92
C ILE A 91 1.71 -10.76 -2.39
N LYS A 92 0.49 -10.95 -1.88
CA LYS A 92 0.29 -10.99 -0.43
C LYS A 92 0.99 -12.16 0.24
N ASP A 93 1.20 -13.26 -0.49
CA ASP A 93 1.83 -14.46 0.03
C ASP A 93 3.37 -14.42 -0.06
N ILE A 94 3.94 -13.37 -0.64
CA ILE A 94 5.39 -13.15 -0.58
C ILE A 94 5.78 -12.94 0.88
N LYS A 95 6.65 -13.82 1.38
CA LYS A 95 7.08 -13.75 2.78
C LYS A 95 8.30 -12.85 2.92
N LEU A 96 8.14 -11.84 3.76
CA LEU A 96 9.24 -11.02 4.23
C LEU A 96 9.38 -11.23 5.74
N ASP A 97 10.55 -11.01 6.29
CA ASP A 97 10.78 -11.21 7.73
C ASP A 97 10.28 -10.01 8.56
N ASP A 98 9.20 -9.39 8.12
CA ASP A 98 8.60 -8.22 8.76
C ASP A 98 7.50 -8.55 9.77
N ASN A 99 7.19 -9.82 9.95
CA ASN A 99 6.15 -10.34 10.85
C ASN A 99 4.72 -9.90 10.47
N ILE A 100 4.53 -9.48 9.22
CA ILE A 100 3.21 -9.04 8.72
C ILE A 100 2.60 -10.16 7.88
N GLU A 101 1.32 -10.43 8.15
CA GLU A 101 0.48 -11.33 7.35
C GLU A 101 -0.65 -10.53 6.73
N PHE A 102 -0.88 -10.74 5.44
CA PHE A 102 -2.01 -10.11 4.75
C PHE A 102 -3.09 -11.15 4.46
N ILE A 103 -4.33 -10.80 4.80
CA ILE A 103 -5.50 -11.64 4.59
C ILE A 103 -6.41 -10.91 3.60
N LEU A 104 -6.74 -11.58 2.49
CA LEU A 104 -7.64 -11.01 1.49
C LEU A 104 -9.08 -11.19 1.95
N ASN A 105 -9.81 -10.08 2.11
CA ASN A 105 -11.19 -10.10 2.56
C ASN A 105 -12.19 -10.01 1.41
N ASP A 106 -11.93 -9.13 0.44
CA ASP A 106 -12.89 -8.89 -0.64
C ASP A 106 -12.21 -8.28 -1.85
N VAL A 107 -12.75 -8.59 -3.03
CA VAL A 107 -12.39 -7.99 -4.31
C VAL A 107 -13.69 -7.57 -4.97
N SER A 108 -13.87 -6.27 -5.22
CA SER A 108 -15.11 -5.74 -5.77
C SER A 108 -14.85 -4.74 -6.88
N ASN A 109 -15.83 -4.63 -7.78
CA ASN A 109 -15.79 -3.59 -8.80
C ASN A 109 -16.17 -2.25 -8.17
N ILE A 110 -15.45 -1.20 -8.53
CA ILE A 110 -15.79 0.16 -8.11
C ILE A 110 -16.90 0.65 -9.04
N LYS A 111 -18.08 0.94 -8.47
CA LYS A 111 -19.28 1.31 -9.24
C LYS A 111 -19.53 2.82 -9.30
N ASP A 112 -18.61 3.61 -8.79
CA ASP A 112 -18.76 5.06 -8.79
C ASP A 112 -18.65 5.61 -10.22
N ASN A 113 -18.95 6.89 -10.42
CA ASN A 113 -18.90 7.60 -11.69
C ASN A 113 -17.47 7.69 -12.24
N MET A 114 -16.80 6.58 -12.32
CA MET A 114 -15.44 6.51 -12.84
C MET A 114 -15.48 6.39 -14.35
N GLU A 115 -14.70 7.21 -15.00
CA GLU A 115 -14.51 7.16 -16.44
C GLU A 115 -13.92 5.82 -16.89
N TYR A 116 -13.11 5.21 -16.02
CA TYR A 116 -12.43 3.94 -16.29
C TYR A 116 -12.82 2.88 -15.26
N PRO A 117 -12.81 1.60 -15.68
CA PRO A 117 -13.08 0.52 -14.72
C PRO A 117 -12.08 0.52 -13.57
N GLY A 118 -12.58 0.20 -12.39
CA GLY A 118 -11.75 0.07 -11.21
C GLY A 118 -12.13 -1.14 -10.38
N ILE A 119 -11.15 -1.68 -9.67
CA ILE A 119 -11.33 -2.79 -8.73
C ILE A 119 -10.77 -2.37 -7.38
N ARG A 120 -11.57 -2.59 -6.34
CA ARG A 120 -11.18 -2.32 -4.95
C ARG A 120 -10.90 -3.62 -4.23
N ILE A 121 -9.77 -3.67 -3.55
CA ILE A 121 -9.33 -4.81 -2.79
C ILE A 121 -9.29 -4.43 -1.32
N HIS A 122 -9.94 -5.25 -0.50
CA HIS A 122 -9.89 -5.12 0.96
C HIS A 122 -9.01 -6.21 1.53
N LEU A 123 -7.97 -5.79 2.27
CA LEU A 123 -7.06 -6.68 2.96
C LEU A 123 -7.04 -6.34 4.45
N ASN A 124 -6.78 -7.32 5.28
CA ASN A 124 -6.37 -7.08 6.66
C ASN A 124 -4.87 -7.34 6.77
N ALA A 125 -4.14 -6.37 7.28
CA ALA A 125 -2.74 -6.51 7.62
C ALA A 125 -2.64 -6.85 9.10
N LYS A 126 -1.97 -7.94 9.41
CA LYS A 126 -1.91 -8.46 10.78
C LYS A 126 -0.47 -8.45 11.29
N LEU A 127 -0.27 -7.81 12.44
CA LEU A 127 0.99 -7.81 13.18
C LEU A 127 0.67 -8.28 14.59
N GLU A 128 1.04 -9.52 14.94
CA GLU A 128 0.64 -10.17 16.17
C GLU A 128 -0.90 -10.15 16.31
N ASN A 129 -1.43 -9.54 17.37
CA ASN A 129 -2.89 -9.41 17.59
C ASN A 129 -3.49 -8.16 16.97
N LEU A 130 -2.65 -7.27 16.42
CA LEU A 130 -3.12 -6.05 15.78
C LEU A 130 -3.55 -6.33 14.36
N VAL A 131 -4.77 -5.94 14.02
CA VAL A 131 -5.33 -6.11 12.66
C VAL A 131 -5.70 -4.74 12.13
N ILE A 132 -5.11 -4.35 11.01
CA ILE A 132 -5.37 -3.06 10.37
C ILE A 132 -5.94 -3.31 8.97
N PRO A 133 -7.17 -2.87 8.70
CA PRO A 133 -7.72 -2.97 7.35
C PRO A 133 -7.05 -1.97 6.42
N ILE A 134 -6.73 -2.41 5.21
CA ILE A 134 -6.23 -1.54 4.15
C ILE A 134 -7.02 -1.77 2.88
N LYS A 135 -7.09 -0.75 2.04
CA LYS A 135 -7.76 -0.81 0.74
C LYS A 135 -6.77 -0.47 -0.36
N ILE A 136 -6.90 -1.18 -1.46
CA ILE A 136 -6.12 -0.92 -2.67
C ILE A 136 -7.10 -0.73 -3.81
N ASP A 137 -7.04 0.42 -4.46
CA ASP A 137 -7.85 0.71 -5.63
C ASP A 137 -6.97 0.58 -6.87
N ILE A 138 -7.39 -0.27 -7.80
CA ILE A 138 -6.65 -0.56 -9.03
C ILE A 138 -7.50 -0.14 -10.22
N SER A 139 -6.91 0.62 -11.13
CA SER A 139 -7.59 1.07 -12.34
C SER A 139 -6.69 0.89 -13.56
N THR A 140 -7.31 0.96 -14.74
CA THR A 140 -6.61 1.03 -16.02
C THR A 140 -7.09 2.27 -16.76
N GLY A 141 -6.36 2.65 -17.79
CA GLY A 141 -6.78 3.75 -18.66
C GLY A 141 -6.47 5.14 -18.16
N ASP A 142 -5.87 5.29 -16.98
CA ASP A 142 -5.42 6.59 -16.52
C ASP A 142 -4.28 7.07 -17.41
N MET A 143 -4.43 8.29 -17.93
CA MET A 143 -3.34 8.93 -18.63
C MET A 143 -2.39 9.55 -17.63
N ILE A 144 -1.17 9.05 -17.63
CA ILE A 144 -0.11 9.59 -16.77
C ILE A 144 0.72 10.55 -17.63
N THR A 145 0.64 11.83 -17.30
CA THR A 145 1.37 12.88 -18.03
C THR A 145 2.12 13.73 -17.02
N PRO A 146 3.43 13.82 -17.13
CA PRO A 146 4.30 13.03 -18.00
C PRO A 146 4.28 11.55 -17.66
N SER A 147 4.98 10.72 -18.42
CA SER A 147 5.06 9.27 -18.18
C SER A 147 5.47 8.98 -16.74
N GLU A 148 5.13 7.79 -16.26
CA GLU A 148 5.53 7.32 -14.93
C GLU A 148 7.05 7.44 -14.76
N ILE A 149 7.47 7.74 -13.53
CA ILE A 149 8.88 7.79 -13.17
C ILE A 149 9.16 6.73 -12.10
N LYS A 150 10.39 6.27 -12.05
CA LYS A 150 10.84 5.43 -10.94
C LYS A 150 11.11 6.33 -9.75
N TYR A 151 10.40 6.08 -8.67
CA TYR A 151 10.50 6.86 -7.45
C TYR A 151 11.03 5.98 -6.32
N GLU A 152 12.10 6.44 -5.68
CA GLU A 152 12.62 5.77 -4.50
C GLU A 152 11.79 6.21 -3.30
N TYR A 153 10.82 5.36 -2.90
CA TYR A 153 9.88 5.66 -1.84
C TYR A 153 10.57 5.55 -0.47
N PRO A 154 10.64 6.65 0.29
CA PRO A 154 11.22 6.61 1.64
C PRO A 154 10.24 5.99 2.63
N LEU A 155 10.71 5.00 3.37
CA LEU A 155 9.88 4.31 4.35
C LEU A 155 9.64 5.17 5.59
N LEU A 156 8.46 5.01 6.20
CA LEU A 156 8.04 5.78 7.36
C LEU A 156 8.92 5.53 8.59
N LEU A 157 9.25 4.28 8.87
CA LEU A 157 9.92 3.89 10.12
C LEU A 157 11.39 3.54 9.96
N GLU A 158 11.88 3.40 8.74
CA GLU A 158 13.23 2.94 8.47
C GLU A 158 13.95 3.93 7.55
N ASN A 159 15.23 4.03 7.71
CA ASN A 159 16.07 4.93 6.90
C ASN A 159 16.52 4.24 5.62
N ARG A 160 15.55 3.73 4.83
CA ARG A 160 15.79 3.14 3.52
C ARG A 160 14.62 3.39 2.59
N THR A 161 14.81 3.13 1.32
CA THR A 161 13.76 3.30 0.29
C THR A 161 13.36 1.95 -0.32
N ILE A 162 12.23 1.95 -0.97
CA ILE A 162 11.75 0.80 -1.75
C ILE A 162 11.38 1.21 -3.17
#